data_3a9e75cc9cd9a382d977f24e91480aa8
#
_entry.id   3a9e75cc9cd9a382d977f24e91480aa8
#
_cell.length_a   1.000
_cell.length_b   1.000
_cell.length_c   1.000
_cell.angle_alpha   90.00
_cell.angle_beta   90.00
_cell.angle_gamma   90.00
#
_symmetry.space_group_name_H-M   'P 1'
#
loop_
_entity.id
_entity.type
_entity.pdbx_description
1 polymer ?
#
loop_
_entity_poly.entity_id
_entity_poly.type
_entity_poly.pdbx_seq_one_letter_code
_entity_poly.pdbx_strand_id
1 'polypeptide(L)'
;MKMVRWIVLLCVLGGQAQAACSWPAWEQFKQDYVSAEGRVIDPSDARKITTSEGQSYALFFALAANDRQAFASLLGWTQDNLAQGSLREHPPAWLWAKKSDDEWSVLDINSASDSDIWIAWTPL
;
A
#
# COMPACT_ATOMS: atom_id res chain seq x y z
N MET A 1 48.54 15.24 -47.43
CA MET A 1 47.14 15.13 -47.08
C MET A 1 47.02 14.46 -45.70
N LYS A 2 46.60 15.17 -44.69
CA LYS A 2 46.48 14.63 -43.32
C LYS A 2 45.06 14.11 -43.16
N MET A 3 44.90 12.78 -43.04
CA MET A 3 43.62 12.13 -42.70
C MET A 3 43.37 12.31 -41.19
N VAL A 4 42.36 13.09 -40.84
CA VAL A 4 41.86 13.22 -39.46
C VAL A 4 40.93 12.05 -39.20
N ARG A 5 41.35 11.10 -38.33
CA ARG A 5 40.51 9.98 -37.87
C ARG A 5 39.63 10.50 -36.74
N TRP A 6 38.35 10.64 -36.99
CA TRP A 6 37.32 10.88 -35.96
C TRP A 6 37.10 9.60 -35.16
N ILE A 7 37.52 9.60 -33.90
CA ILE A 7 37.17 8.54 -32.97
C ILE A 7 35.82 8.91 -32.40
N VAL A 8 34.77 8.20 -32.80
CA VAL A 8 33.46 8.31 -32.20
C VAL A 8 33.48 7.51 -30.90
N LEU A 9 33.51 8.22 -29.78
CA LEU A 9 33.40 7.61 -28.44
C LEU A 9 31.93 7.29 -28.19
N LEU A 10 31.54 6.02 -28.38
CA LEU A 10 30.23 5.53 -28.00
C LEU A 10 30.17 5.42 -26.47
N CYS A 11 29.56 6.40 -25.80
CA CYS A 11 29.17 6.26 -24.40
C CYS A 11 28.01 5.27 -24.31
N VAL A 12 28.32 4.02 -23.99
CA VAL A 12 27.32 3.04 -23.61
C VAL A 12 26.85 3.44 -22.21
N LEU A 13 25.71 4.14 -22.13
CA LEU A 13 24.98 4.35 -20.89
C LEU A 13 24.42 3.00 -20.47
N GLY A 14 25.20 2.26 -19.71
CA GLY A 14 24.77 1.05 -19.03
C GLY A 14 23.72 1.44 -17.99
N GLY A 15 22.45 1.43 -18.36
CA GLY A 15 21.35 1.45 -17.40
C GLY A 15 21.51 0.25 -16.47
N GLN A 16 21.89 0.50 -15.22
CA GLN A 16 21.85 -0.53 -14.18
C GLN A 16 20.39 -0.90 -13.98
N ALA A 17 19.97 -2.03 -14.54
CA ALA A 17 18.75 -2.67 -14.14
C ALA A 17 18.93 -3.06 -12.68
N GLN A 18 18.40 -2.25 -11.76
CA GLN A 18 18.24 -2.68 -10.39
C GLN A 18 17.30 -3.89 -10.43
N ALA A 19 17.87 -5.06 -10.16
CA ALA A 19 17.06 -6.23 -9.92
C ALA A 19 16.10 -5.89 -8.77
N ALA A 20 14.82 -5.72 -9.08
CA ALA A 20 13.80 -5.56 -8.05
C ALA A 20 13.90 -6.80 -7.16
N CYS A 21 14.21 -6.62 -5.88
CA CYS A 21 14.15 -7.71 -4.93
C CYS A 21 12.72 -8.26 -4.95
N SER A 22 12.53 -9.42 -5.55
CA SER A 22 11.22 -10.07 -5.52
C SER A 22 10.98 -10.55 -4.09
N TRP A 23 9.83 -10.17 -3.54
CA TRP A 23 9.37 -10.67 -2.24
C TRP A 23 8.11 -11.53 -2.43
N PRO A 24 8.28 -12.85 -2.70
CA PRO A 24 7.16 -13.71 -3.06
C PRO A 24 6.05 -13.75 -2.01
N ALA A 25 6.41 -13.65 -0.72
CA ALA A 25 5.42 -13.62 0.35
C ALA A 25 4.54 -12.34 0.30
N TRP A 26 5.10 -11.20 -0.11
CA TRP A 26 4.32 -9.98 -0.33
C TRP A 26 3.36 -10.13 -1.52
N GLU A 27 3.84 -10.70 -2.62
CA GLU A 27 2.98 -10.95 -3.78
C GLU A 27 1.83 -11.89 -3.44
N GLN A 28 2.10 -12.95 -2.68
CA GLN A 28 1.07 -13.87 -2.21
C GLN A 28 0.08 -13.17 -1.27
N PHE A 29 0.58 -12.38 -0.32
CA PHE A 29 -0.28 -11.60 0.60
C PHE A 29 -1.24 -10.68 -0.17
N LYS A 30 -0.74 -9.96 -1.18
CA LYS A 30 -1.60 -9.11 -2.02
C LYS A 30 -2.69 -9.92 -2.71
N GLN A 31 -2.35 -11.07 -3.28
CA GLN A 31 -3.31 -11.93 -3.98
C GLN A 31 -4.39 -12.48 -3.03
N ASP A 32 -4.02 -12.85 -1.80
CA ASP A 32 -4.93 -13.50 -0.87
C ASP A 32 -5.81 -12.51 -0.09
N TYR A 33 -5.29 -11.32 0.20
CA TYR A 33 -5.92 -10.43 1.18
C TYR A 33 -6.21 -9.01 0.67
N VAL A 34 -5.59 -8.54 -0.41
CA VAL A 34 -5.73 -7.13 -0.83
C VAL A 34 -6.64 -7.03 -2.05
N SER A 35 -7.71 -6.23 -1.93
CA SER A 35 -8.57 -5.93 -3.07
C SER A 35 -7.90 -5.00 -4.08
N ALA A 36 -8.45 -4.91 -5.28
CA ALA A 36 -7.94 -4.02 -6.33
C ALA A 36 -7.92 -2.55 -5.91
N GLU A 37 -8.81 -2.15 -5.01
CA GLU A 37 -8.94 -0.78 -4.50
C GLU A 37 -7.97 -0.48 -3.34
N GLY A 38 -7.23 -1.48 -2.84
CA GLY A 38 -6.29 -1.32 -1.74
C GLY A 38 -6.87 -1.59 -0.34
N ARG A 39 -7.90 -2.40 -0.27
CA ARG A 39 -8.51 -2.84 0.99
C ARG A 39 -7.94 -4.18 1.42
N VAL A 40 -7.45 -4.30 2.65
CA VAL A 40 -7.07 -5.58 3.26
C VAL A 40 -8.31 -6.26 3.84
N ILE A 41 -8.59 -7.47 3.39
CA ILE A 41 -9.80 -8.22 3.76
C ILE A 41 -9.41 -9.41 4.63
N ASP A 42 -10.03 -9.55 5.80
CA ASP A 42 -9.95 -10.77 6.58
C ASP A 42 -10.98 -11.79 6.03
N PRO A 43 -10.52 -12.87 5.39
CA PRO A 43 -11.41 -13.86 4.81
C PRO A 43 -12.07 -14.77 5.85
N SER A 44 -11.57 -14.80 7.08
CA SER A 44 -12.08 -15.65 8.17
C SER A 44 -13.36 -15.11 8.80
N ASP A 45 -13.60 -13.79 8.69
CA ASP A 45 -14.85 -13.17 9.16
C ASP A 45 -15.89 -13.13 8.03
N ALA A 46 -17.09 -13.63 8.29
CA ALA A 46 -18.19 -13.64 7.32
C ALA A 46 -18.58 -12.23 6.83
N ARG A 47 -18.36 -11.21 7.65
CA ARG A 47 -18.60 -9.80 7.30
C ARG A 47 -17.49 -9.22 6.42
N LYS A 48 -16.43 -10.00 6.12
CA LYS A 48 -15.28 -9.55 5.34
C LYS A 48 -14.68 -8.25 5.90
N ILE A 49 -14.33 -8.29 7.17
CA ILE A 49 -13.83 -7.11 7.90
C ILE A 49 -12.52 -6.59 7.32
N THR A 50 -12.31 -5.30 7.52
CA THR A 50 -11.02 -4.63 7.38
C THR A 50 -10.74 -3.89 8.67
N THR A 51 -9.53 -4.07 9.20
CA THR A 51 -9.07 -3.35 10.38
C THR A 51 -7.98 -2.34 10.01
N SER A 52 -7.88 -1.27 10.78
CA SER A 52 -6.76 -0.33 10.65
C SER A 52 -5.41 -1.02 10.86
N GLU A 53 -5.36 -2.05 11.70
CA GLU A 53 -4.16 -2.88 11.91
C GLU A 53 -3.75 -3.59 10.62
N GLY A 54 -4.66 -4.28 9.95
CA GLY A 54 -4.40 -4.95 8.68
C GLY A 54 -3.90 -3.97 7.60
N GLN A 55 -4.53 -2.78 7.51
CA GLN A 55 -4.09 -1.72 6.59
C GLN A 55 -2.69 -1.21 6.95
N SER A 56 -2.39 -1.02 8.23
CA SER A 56 -1.09 -0.54 8.70
C SER A 56 0.06 -1.50 8.35
N TYR A 57 -0.16 -2.80 8.54
CA TYR A 57 0.84 -3.82 8.18
C TYR A 57 1.04 -3.90 6.67
N ALA A 58 -0.03 -3.85 5.88
CA ALA A 58 0.08 -3.86 4.42
C ALA A 58 0.81 -2.62 3.88
N LEU A 59 0.58 -1.44 4.45
CA LEU A 59 1.34 -0.22 4.13
C LEU A 59 2.83 -0.38 4.42
N PHE A 60 3.19 -0.94 5.57
CA PHE A 60 4.57 -1.23 5.91
C PHE A 60 5.21 -2.24 4.93
N PHE A 61 4.50 -3.30 4.57
CA PHE A 61 5.02 -4.29 3.61
C PHE A 61 5.20 -3.68 2.21
N ALA A 62 4.25 -2.86 1.76
CA ALA A 62 4.37 -2.16 0.48
C ALA A 62 5.58 -1.22 0.47
N LEU A 63 5.82 -0.50 1.58
CA LEU A 63 7.00 0.35 1.75
C LEU A 63 8.30 -0.48 1.71
N ALA A 64 8.37 -1.57 2.48
CA ALA A 64 9.54 -2.46 2.54
C ALA A 64 9.83 -3.12 1.18
N ALA A 65 8.78 -3.45 0.42
CA ALA A 65 8.90 -4.00 -0.94
C ALA A 65 9.19 -2.94 -2.01
N ASN A 66 9.21 -1.65 -1.66
CA ASN A 66 9.24 -0.53 -2.62
C ASN A 66 8.10 -0.61 -3.66
N ASP A 67 6.96 -1.14 -3.26
CA ASP A 67 5.76 -1.26 -4.10
C ASP A 67 4.90 0.01 -3.98
N ARG A 68 5.27 1.01 -4.75
CA ARG A 68 4.63 2.34 -4.72
C ARG A 68 3.17 2.30 -5.14
N GLN A 69 2.81 1.40 -6.05
CA GLN A 69 1.45 1.28 -6.52
C GLN A 69 0.55 0.72 -5.43
N ALA A 70 0.93 -0.40 -4.82
CA ALA A 70 0.18 -0.97 -3.71
C ALA A 70 0.10 0.01 -2.53
N PHE A 71 1.21 0.68 -2.20
CA PHE A 71 1.23 1.70 -1.15
C PHE A 71 0.19 2.81 -1.39
N ALA A 72 0.16 3.37 -2.59
CA ALA A 72 -0.78 4.44 -2.94
C ALA A 72 -2.24 3.98 -2.86
N SER A 73 -2.55 2.76 -3.34
CA SER A 73 -3.90 2.20 -3.26
C SER A 73 -4.32 1.94 -1.81
N LEU A 74 -3.45 1.32 -1.00
CA LEU A 74 -3.69 1.05 0.42
C LEU A 74 -3.92 2.34 1.21
N LEU A 75 -3.07 3.35 1.01
CA LEU A 75 -3.18 4.63 1.70
C LEU A 75 -4.45 5.37 1.31
N GLY A 76 -4.76 5.43 0.01
CA GLY A 76 -5.97 6.06 -0.50
C GLY A 76 -7.21 5.40 0.08
N TRP A 77 -7.31 4.07 0.03
CA TRP A 77 -8.46 3.35 0.60
C TRP A 77 -8.60 3.61 2.11
N THR A 78 -7.49 3.57 2.85
CA THR A 78 -7.48 3.83 4.30
C THR A 78 -7.99 5.24 4.61
N GLN A 79 -7.48 6.24 3.92
CA GLN A 79 -7.89 7.62 4.08
C GLN A 79 -9.37 7.83 3.80
N ASP A 80 -9.85 7.29 2.69
CA ASP A 80 -11.21 7.54 2.21
C ASP A 80 -12.25 6.80 3.05
N ASN A 81 -11.95 5.57 3.50
CA ASN A 81 -12.93 4.71 4.15
C ASN A 81 -12.80 4.66 5.67
N LEU A 82 -11.60 4.79 6.24
CA LEU A 82 -11.40 4.74 7.69
C LEU A 82 -11.23 6.11 8.34
N ALA A 83 -10.74 7.11 7.59
CA ALA A 83 -10.39 8.44 8.12
C ALA A 83 -11.21 9.58 7.48
N GLN A 84 -12.42 9.30 7.02
CA GLN A 84 -13.37 10.30 6.50
C GLN A 84 -12.77 11.19 5.39
N GLY A 85 -11.86 10.67 4.60
CA GLY A 85 -11.17 11.35 3.51
C GLY A 85 -9.89 12.09 3.89
N SER A 86 -9.53 12.15 5.18
CA SER A 86 -8.33 12.88 5.62
C SER A 86 -7.67 12.28 6.85
N LEU A 87 -6.57 11.59 6.68
CA LEU A 87 -5.71 11.10 7.77
C LEU A 87 -5.02 12.23 8.55
N ARG A 88 -5.03 13.46 8.04
CA ARG A 88 -4.51 14.62 8.76
C ARG A 88 -5.48 15.16 9.81
N GLU A 89 -6.78 14.96 9.58
CA GLU A 89 -7.85 15.53 10.40
C GLU A 89 -8.52 14.49 11.28
N HIS A 90 -8.48 13.22 10.85
CA HIS A 90 -9.17 12.13 11.52
C HIS A 90 -8.26 10.92 11.69
N PRO A 91 -8.13 10.38 12.92
CA PRO A 91 -7.51 9.08 13.10
C PRO A 91 -8.37 8.02 12.39
N PRO A 92 -7.76 6.95 11.85
CA PRO A 92 -8.53 5.90 11.18
C PRO A 92 -9.38 5.12 12.18
N ALA A 93 -10.63 4.88 11.82
CA ALA A 93 -11.51 3.94 12.52
C ALA A 93 -10.90 2.54 12.47
N TRP A 94 -10.99 1.79 13.57
CA TRP A 94 -10.34 0.50 13.63
C TRP A 94 -11.06 -0.62 12.87
N LEU A 95 -12.40 -0.50 12.66
CA LEU A 95 -13.20 -1.56 12.07
C LEU A 95 -14.14 -1.07 10.98
N TRP A 96 -14.03 -1.69 9.81
CA TRP A 96 -14.90 -1.50 8.67
C TRP A 96 -15.34 -2.85 8.12
N ALA A 97 -16.61 -2.99 7.76
CA ALA A 97 -17.14 -4.23 7.23
C ALA A 97 -18.50 -4.07 6.57
N LYS A 98 -19.06 -5.20 6.13
CA LYS A 98 -20.43 -5.33 5.69
C LYS A 98 -21.37 -5.16 6.88
N LYS A 99 -22.19 -4.12 6.85
CA LYS A 99 -23.19 -3.80 7.87
C LYS A 99 -24.53 -4.48 7.58
N SER A 100 -24.91 -4.52 6.29
CA SER A 100 -26.10 -5.19 5.77
C SER A 100 -25.82 -5.69 4.35
N ASP A 101 -26.78 -6.34 3.69
CA ASP A 101 -26.56 -6.92 2.38
C ASP A 101 -26.08 -5.91 1.33
N ASP A 102 -26.53 -4.67 1.43
CA ASP A 102 -26.21 -3.60 0.47
C ASP A 102 -25.38 -2.46 1.07
N GLU A 103 -24.93 -2.57 2.34
CA GLU A 103 -24.23 -1.50 3.03
C GLU A 103 -22.88 -1.95 3.59
N TRP A 104 -21.84 -1.21 3.20
CA TRP A 104 -20.50 -1.35 3.71
C TRP A 104 -20.08 -0.05 4.39
N SER A 105 -19.60 -0.11 5.63
CA SER A 105 -19.29 1.09 6.40
C SER A 105 -18.35 0.82 7.56
N VAL A 106 -17.91 1.90 8.21
CA VAL A 106 -17.30 1.84 9.54
C VAL A 106 -18.31 1.28 10.52
N LEU A 107 -17.93 0.21 11.21
CA LEU A 107 -18.75 -0.42 12.26
C LEU A 107 -18.36 0.07 13.66
N ASP A 108 -17.11 0.47 13.84
CA ASP A 108 -16.60 1.05 15.08
C ASP A 108 -15.61 2.16 14.75
N ILE A 109 -15.93 3.37 15.17
CA ILE A 109 -15.17 4.59 14.86
C ILE A 109 -13.96 4.80 15.79
N ASN A 110 -13.84 4.01 16.86
CA ASN A 110 -12.68 4.14 17.73
C ASN A 110 -11.39 3.90 16.95
N SER A 111 -10.34 4.60 17.31
CA SER A 111 -9.00 4.37 16.75
C SER A 111 -8.25 3.29 17.52
N ALA A 112 -7.24 2.69 16.88
CA ALA A 112 -6.31 1.76 17.49
C ALA A 112 -4.91 2.38 17.49
N SER A 113 -4.38 2.70 18.65
CA SER A 113 -3.17 3.53 18.80
C SER A 113 -1.92 2.95 18.13
N ASP A 114 -1.76 1.63 18.12
CA ASP A 114 -0.68 0.93 17.44
C ASP A 114 -0.77 1.11 15.92
N SER A 115 -1.95 0.90 15.36
CA SER A 115 -2.22 1.09 13.94
C SER A 115 -2.03 2.55 13.53
N ASP A 116 -2.49 3.49 14.34
CA ASP A 116 -2.38 4.92 14.09
C ASP A 116 -0.91 5.35 13.97
N ILE A 117 -0.06 4.84 14.88
CA ILE A 117 1.39 5.11 14.86
C ILE A 117 2.03 4.54 13.58
N TRP A 118 1.71 3.30 13.22
CA TRP A 118 2.23 2.68 12.01
C TRP A 118 1.80 3.43 10.74
N ILE A 119 0.52 3.78 10.64
CA ILE A 119 -0.01 4.54 9.50
C ILE A 119 0.63 5.92 9.41
N ALA A 120 0.80 6.61 10.53
CA ALA A 120 1.45 7.93 10.55
C ALA A 120 2.93 7.88 10.18
N TRP A 121 3.62 6.79 10.51
CA TRP A 121 5.06 6.64 10.27
C TRP A 121 5.39 6.25 8.82
N THR A 122 4.56 5.43 8.18
CA THR A 122 4.86 4.90 6.84
C THR A 122 4.92 5.94 5.71
N PRO A 123 4.16 7.08 5.72
CA PRO A 123 4.24 8.10 4.67
C PRO A 123 5.43 9.07 4.80
N LEU A 124 6.21 9.00 5.89
CA LEU A 124 7.38 9.87 6.10
C LEU A 124 8.60 9.36 5.35
#